data_52cde0cb8736456b455b5f49510ec3bc
#
_entry.id   52cde0cb8736456b455b5f49510ec3bc
#
_cell.length_a   1.000
_cell.length_b   1.000
_cell.length_c   1.000
_cell.angle_alpha   90.00
_cell.angle_beta   90.00
_cell.angle_gamma   90.00
#
_symmetry.space_group_name_H-M   'P 1'
#
loop_
_entity.id
_entity.type
_entity.pdbx_description
1 polymer ?
#
loop_
_entity_poly.entity_id
_entity_poly.type
_entity_poly.pdbx_seq_one_letter_code
_entity_poly.pdbx_strand_id
1 'polypeptide(L)'
;QKSTICCDRAKTKKIPPVNICDYPAIKAHLAQYYEKLAKRAGKGVTPYNMRNCAYMDDFNKPKIIWGNLCLTSQFTYTEEPFIINAPSPMITVGTKYLVAILNSKLADWYIRQLGITRNGGYFEYKPMFVEKMPIPVIEKDNEKPFNDLVDLIMKSNSKEEYERKINELVYSLYNLSTQEIYYIESTV
;
A
#
# COMPACT_ATOMS: atom_id res chain seq x y z
N GLN A 1 -11.13 -6.21 -20.09
CA GLN A 1 -10.06 -7.16 -19.71
C GLN A 1 -9.71 -6.91 -18.25
N LYS A 2 -9.98 -7.89 -17.40
CA LYS A 2 -9.56 -7.84 -15.98
C LYS A 2 -8.05 -7.93 -15.93
N SER A 3 -7.35 -6.84 -15.61
CA SER A 3 -5.96 -6.94 -15.19
C SER A 3 -5.96 -7.47 -13.75
N THR A 4 -5.88 -8.79 -13.63
CA THR A 4 -5.48 -9.42 -12.39
C THR A 4 -4.08 -8.93 -12.09
N ILE A 5 -3.88 -8.20 -10.98
CA ILE A 5 -2.56 -7.88 -10.45
C ILE A 5 -1.96 -9.22 -10.01
N CYS A 6 -1.41 -9.94 -10.98
CA CYS A 6 -0.73 -11.20 -10.75
C CYS A 6 0.70 -10.85 -10.36
N CYS A 7 1.05 -11.06 -9.09
CA CYS A 7 2.44 -11.07 -8.66
C CYS A 7 3.17 -12.13 -9.48
N ASP A 8 3.94 -11.70 -10.47
CA ASP A 8 4.96 -12.54 -11.08
C ASP A 8 5.93 -12.94 -9.96
N ARG A 9 5.79 -14.16 -9.49
CA ARG A 9 6.74 -14.78 -8.57
C ARG A 9 8.05 -15.02 -9.32
N ALA A 10 8.80 -13.96 -9.56
CA ALA A 10 10.21 -14.09 -9.94
C ALA A 10 10.86 -15.01 -8.88
N LYS A 11 11.59 -16.03 -9.34
CA LYS A 11 12.28 -16.97 -8.45
C LYS A 11 13.33 -16.21 -7.67
N THR A 12 12.94 -15.67 -6.51
CA THR A 12 13.88 -15.02 -5.58
C THR A 12 14.91 -16.04 -5.14
N LYS A 13 16.19 -15.66 -5.21
CA LYS A 13 17.30 -16.45 -4.71
C LYS A 13 17.05 -16.74 -3.24
N LYS A 14 16.71 -17.98 -2.89
CA LYS A 14 16.40 -18.34 -1.51
C LYS A 14 17.63 -18.08 -0.65
N ILE A 15 17.56 -17.09 0.21
CA ILE A 15 18.55 -16.86 1.25
C ILE A 15 18.42 -18.02 2.25
N PRO A 16 19.50 -18.77 2.53
CA PRO A 16 19.43 -19.88 3.49
C PRO A 16 19.08 -19.35 4.88
N PRO A 17 18.39 -20.15 5.71
CA PRO A 17 18.10 -19.76 7.08
C PRO A 17 19.39 -19.54 7.87
N VAL A 18 19.40 -18.53 8.74
CA VAL A 18 20.54 -18.25 9.62
C VAL A 18 20.82 -19.45 10.52
N ASN A 19 22.07 -19.89 10.55
CA ASN A 19 22.51 -20.90 11.49
C ASN A 19 22.78 -20.24 12.85
N ILE A 20 21.97 -20.57 13.86
CA ILE A 20 22.08 -19.96 15.20
C ILE A 20 23.41 -20.24 15.89
N CYS A 21 24.14 -21.29 15.47
CA CYS A 21 25.43 -21.61 16.04
C CYS A 21 26.52 -20.58 15.70
N ASP A 22 26.33 -19.83 14.61
CA ASP A 22 27.23 -18.75 14.21
C ASP A 22 27.07 -17.48 15.11
N TYR A 23 26.05 -17.48 15.97
CA TYR A 23 25.69 -16.38 16.87
C TYR A 23 25.55 -16.86 18.32
N PRO A 24 26.66 -17.24 19.01
CA PRO A 24 26.60 -17.92 20.31
C PRO A 24 25.93 -17.12 21.41
N ALA A 25 26.08 -15.80 21.44
CA ALA A 25 25.43 -14.96 22.43
C ALA A 25 23.90 -14.93 22.23
N ILE A 26 23.44 -14.85 20.98
CA ILE A 26 22.00 -14.89 20.65
C ILE A 26 21.43 -16.27 20.97
N LYS A 27 22.17 -17.33 20.65
CA LYS A 27 21.78 -18.71 20.97
C LYS A 27 21.62 -18.91 22.48
N ALA A 28 22.55 -18.43 23.27
CA ALA A 28 22.51 -18.53 24.74
C ALA A 28 21.28 -17.79 25.29
N HIS A 29 21.00 -16.57 24.79
CA HIS A 29 19.83 -15.82 25.18
C HIS A 29 18.53 -16.51 24.79
N LEU A 30 18.41 -17.02 23.57
CA LEU A 30 17.19 -17.65 23.08
C LEU A 30 16.97 -19.06 23.66
N ALA A 31 18.02 -19.75 24.13
CA ALA A 31 17.93 -21.09 24.68
C ALA A 31 17.00 -21.15 25.92
N GLN A 32 16.97 -20.13 26.75
CA GLN A 32 16.05 -20.03 27.89
C GLN A 32 14.57 -20.02 27.49
N TYR A 33 14.26 -19.71 26.25
CA TYR A 33 12.89 -19.68 25.69
C TYR A 33 12.63 -20.84 24.73
N TYR A 34 13.52 -21.84 24.62
CA TYR A 34 13.49 -22.88 23.59
C TYR A 34 12.14 -23.58 23.48
N GLU A 35 11.52 -23.98 24.58
CA GLU A 35 10.23 -24.67 24.56
C GLU A 35 9.10 -23.81 23.97
N LYS A 36 9.09 -22.51 24.29
CA LYS A 36 8.13 -21.55 23.73
C LYS A 36 8.37 -21.36 22.23
N LEU A 37 9.64 -21.23 21.83
CA LEU A 37 10.03 -21.09 20.43
C LEU A 37 9.69 -22.35 19.62
N ALA A 38 9.87 -23.54 20.18
CA ALA A 38 9.56 -24.81 19.52
C ALA A 38 8.05 -24.99 19.27
N LYS A 39 7.21 -24.47 20.17
CA LYS A 39 5.73 -24.52 20.06
C LYS A 39 5.15 -23.39 19.20
N ARG A 40 5.95 -22.37 18.84
CA ARG A 40 5.49 -21.20 18.09
C ARG A 40 5.01 -21.57 16.69
N ALA A 41 3.83 -21.11 16.27
CA ALA A 41 3.28 -21.33 14.94
C ALA A 41 4.11 -20.65 13.81
N GLY A 42 4.73 -19.50 14.11
CA GLY A 42 5.51 -18.70 13.15
C GLY A 42 7.01 -19.07 13.11
N LYS A 43 7.38 -20.29 13.49
CA LYS A 43 8.78 -20.77 13.38
C LYS A 43 9.16 -21.07 11.93
N GLY A 44 10.45 -20.89 11.62
CA GLY A 44 11.06 -21.32 10.36
C GLY A 44 11.55 -22.76 10.40
N VAL A 45 12.74 -23.01 9.82
CA VAL A 45 13.36 -24.36 9.73
C VAL A 45 13.71 -24.91 11.10
N THR A 46 14.17 -24.05 12.01
CA THR A 46 14.43 -24.40 13.41
C THR A 46 13.62 -23.52 14.35
N PRO A 47 13.50 -23.88 15.64
CA PRO A 47 12.85 -23.02 16.63
C PRO A 47 13.44 -21.61 16.73
N TYR A 48 14.71 -21.45 16.40
CA TYR A 48 15.40 -20.15 16.43
C TYR A 48 15.12 -19.27 15.21
N ASN A 49 14.63 -19.86 14.10
CA ASN A 49 14.34 -19.11 12.88
C ASN A 49 12.90 -18.60 12.88
N MET A 50 12.71 -17.40 12.32
CA MET A 50 11.40 -16.87 11.97
C MET A 50 10.86 -17.56 10.71
N ARG A 51 9.53 -17.57 10.54
CA ARG A 51 8.91 -17.94 9.26
C ARG A 51 9.46 -17.05 8.16
N ASN A 52 9.81 -17.66 7.02
CA ASN A 52 10.30 -16.91 5.87
C ASN A 52 9.23 -15.97 5.32
N CYS A 53 9.61 -14.74 5.00
CA CYS A 53 8.80 -13.80 4.25
C CYS A 53 9.04 -14.02 2.76
N ALA A 54 8.02 -14.47 2.04
CA ALA A 54 8.12 -14.79 0.61
C ALA A 54 8.27 -13.54 -0.29
N TYR A 55 8.05 -12.35 0.26
CA TYR A 55 8.02 -11.06 -0.45
C TYR A 55 9.01 -10.04 0.13
N MET A 56 10.12 -10.52 0.74
CA MET A 56 11.14 -9.60 1.30
C MET A 56 11.70 -8.62 0.28
N ASP A 57 11.87 -9.05 -0.98
CA ASP A 57 12.40 -8.21 -2.05
C ASP A 57 11.43 -7.10 -2.47
N ASP A 58 10.15 -7.26 -2.19
CA ASP A 58 9.14 -6.24 -2.52
C ASP A 58 9.28 -4.99 -1.66
N PHE A 59 9.86 -5.11 -0.46
CA PHE A 59 10.17 -3.96 0.38
C PHE A 59 11.24 -3.03 -0.20
N ASN A 60 12.03 -3.51 -1.16
CA ASN A 60 13.07 -2.73 -1.83
C ASN A 60 12.58 -2.07 -3.14
N LYS A 61 11.34 -2.33 -3.55
CA LYS A 61 10.74 -1.79 -4.77
C LYS A 61 9.91 -0.53 -4.48
N PRO A 62 9.65 0.31 -5.51
CA PRO A 62 8.64 1.34 -5.41
C PRO A 62 7.32 0.75 -4.94
N LYS A 63 6.69 1.38 -3.97
CA LYS A 63 5.49 0.86 -3.33
C LYS A 63 4.54 1.97 -2.91
N ILE A 64 3.26 1.61 -2.79
CA ILE A 64 2.24 2.45 -2.18
C ILE A 64 1.83 1.78 -0.88
N ILE A 65 1.83 2.52 0.21
CA ILE A 65 1.47 2.07 1.55
C ILE A 65 0.32 2.90 2.09
N TRP A 66 -0.51 2.28 2.95
CA TRP A 66 -1.62 2.99 3.61
C TRP A 66 -2.04 2.32 4.91
N GLY A 67 -2.89 3.00 5.68
CA GLY A 67 -3.52 2.43 6.86
C GLY A 67 -4.81 1.69 6.52
N ASN A 68 -5.10 0.57 7.19
CA ASN A 68 -6.37 -0.15 7.04
C ASN A 68 -7.60 0.63 7.54
N LEU A 69 -7.39 1.58 8.45
CA LEU A 69 -8.43 2.43 9.03
C LEU A 69 -7.98 3.88 8.93
N CYS A 70 -8.70 4.69 8.17
CA CYS A 70 -8.40 6.09 7.95
C CYS A 70 -9.68 6.92 7.96
N LEU A 71 -9.56 8.22 8.26
CA LEU A 71 -10.66 9.17 8.13
C LEU A 71 -10.91 9.53 6.67
N THR A 72 -9.83 9.59 5.87
CA THR A 72 -9.83 9.88 4.44
C THR A 72 -8.81 8.99 3.73
N SER A 73 -8.79 8.97 2.42
CA SER A 73 -7.75 8.32 1.62
C SER A 73 -6.37 8.88 1.98
N GLN A 74 -5.45 8.00 2.41
CA GLN A 74 -4.10 8.37 2.85
C GLN A 74 -3.09 7.35 2.32
N PHE A 75 -2.94 7.31 1.00
CA PHE A 75 -1.97 6.47 0.32
C PHE A 75 -0.66 7.22 0.12
N THR A 76 0.45 6.59 0.46
CA THR A 76 1.79 7.18 0.34
C THR A 76 2.62 6.38 -0.64
N TYR A 77 3.15 7.05 -1.68
CA TYR A 77 4.14 6.49 -2.58
C TYR A 77 5.54 6.66 -2.02
N THR A 78 6.37 5.63 -2.16
CA THR A 78 7.78 5.70 -1.77
C THR A 78 8.64 4.73 -2.57
N GLU A 79 9.87 5.14 -2.83
CA GLU A 79 10.93 4.33 -3.44
C GLU A 79 11.96 3.86 -2.39
N GLU A 80 11.85 4.38 -1.17
CA GLU A 80 12.77 4.07 -0.08
C GLU A 80 12.66 2.59 0.35
N PRO A 81 13.80 1.91 0.55
CA PRO A 81 13.84 0.53 0.99
C PRO A 81 13.60 0.42 2.50
N PHE A 82 12.36 0.22 2.90
CA PHE A 82 12.02 -0.06 4.30
C PHE A 82 10.94 -1.13 4.45
N ILE A 83 10.96 -1.80 5.59
CA ILE A 83 10.02 -2.86 5.94
C ILE A 83 8.79 -2.25 6.60
N ILE A 84 7.63 -2.66 6.13
CA ILE A 84 6.33 -2.24 6.66
C ILE A 84 5.80 -3.33 7.58
N ASN A 85 5.34 -2.95 8.75
CA ASN A 85 4.71 -3.86 9.70
C ASN A 85 3.19 -3.94 9.51
N ALA A 86 2.62 -5.10 9.77
CA ALA A 86 1.17 -5.24 9.86
C ALA A 86 0.59 -4.29 10.94
N PRO A 87 -0.61 -3.73 10.75
CA PRO A 87 -1.61 -4.06 9.73
C PRO A 87 -1.54 -3.20 8.45
N SER A 88 -0.46 -2.44 8.20
CA SER A 88 -0.36 -1.59 7.01
C SER A 88 -0.18 -2.45 5.75
N PRO A 89 -1.09 -2.37 4.77
CA PRO A 89 -0.93 -3.02 3.48
C PRO A 89 0.04 -2.25 2.58
N MET A 90 0.48 -2.91 1.50
CA MET A 90 1.23 -2.26 0.44
C MET A 90 0.84 -2.79 -0.94
N ILE A 91 0.91 -1.92 -1.94
CA ILE A 91 0.91 -2.28 -3.35
C ILE A 91 2.37 -2.28 -3.81
N THR A 92 2.85 -3.41 -4.28
CA THR A 92 4.19 -3.54 -4.89
C THR A 92 4.16 -3.00 -6.31
N VAL A 93 5.27 -2.44 -6.78
CA VAL A 93 5.36 -1.80 -8.11
C VAL A 93 4.35 -0.66 -8.26
N GLY A 94 4.12 0.08 -7.18
CA GLY A 94 3.24 1.25 -7.19
C GLY A 94 3.78 2.36 -8.09
N THR A 95 2.89 3.13 -8.70
CA THR A 95 3.22 4.30 -9.53
C THR A 95 2.66 5.58 -8.92
N LYS A 96 3.25 6.73 -9.28
CA LYS A 96 2.72 8.04 -8.87
C LYS A 96 1.32 8.29 -9.44
N TYR A 97 1.06 7.85 -10.67
CA TYR A 97 -0.27 7.87 -11.27
C TYR A 97 -1.29 7.12 -10.40
N LEU A 98 -0.97 5.91 -9.97
CA LEU A 98 -1.87 5.11 -9.13
C LEU A 98 -2.15 5.79 -7.78
N VAL A 99 -1.11 6.33 -7.11
CA VAL A 99 -1.32 7.00 -5.83
C VAL A 99 -2.11 8.30 -5.97
N ALA A 100 -1.98 9.02 -7.09
CA ALA A 100 -2.78 10.20 -7.39
C ALA A 100 -4.28 9.84 -7.45
N ILE A 101 -4.63 8.77 -8.18
CA ILE A 101 -6.02 8.31 -8.24
C ILE A 101 -6.51 7.85 -6.87
N LEU A 102 -5.74 7.03 -6.15
CA LEU A 102 -6.15 6.48 -4.86
C LEU A 102 -6.34 7.54 -3.77
N ASN A 103 -5.67 8.68 -3.87
CA ASN A 103 -5.86 9.82 -2.96
C ASN A 103 -6.91 10.83 -3.44
N SER A 104 -7.53 10.62 -4.60
CA SER A 104 -8.58 11.51 -5.08
C SER A 104 -9.87 11.35 -4.26
N LYS A 105 -10.69 12.39 -4.24
CA LYS A 105 -12.01 12.34 -3.62
C LYS A 105 -12.92 11.29 -4.27
N LEU A 106 -12.78 11.05 -5.57
CA LEU A 106 -13.50 9.96 -6.25
C LEU A 106 -13.17 8.60 -5.65
N ALA A 107 -11.88 8.28 -5.47
CA ALA A 107 -11.46 7.01 -4.89
C ALA A 107 -11.87 6.90 -3.41
N ASP A 108 -11.73 7.99 -2.65
CA ASP A 108 -12.18 8.06 -1.26
C ASP A 108 -13.68 7.76 -1.16
N TRP A 109 -14.51 8.45 -1.95
CA TRP A 109 -15.94 8.20 -2.03
C TRP A 109 -16.23 6.74 -2.39
N TYR A 110 -15.61 6.23 -3.47
CA TYR A 110 -15.86 4.87 -3.96
C TYR A 110 -15.51 3.80 -2.93
N ILE A 111 -14.34 3.90 -2.29
CA ILE A 111 -13.89 2.92 -1.29
C ILE A 111 -14.80 2.95 -0.06
N ARG A 112 -15.27 4.12 0.37
CA ARG A 112 -16.22 4.24 1.49
C ARG A 112 -17.56 3.56 1.22
N GLN A 113 -18.02 3.50 -0.05
CA GLN A 113 -19.24 2.76 -0.41
C GLN A 113 -19.07 1.24 -0.23
N LEU A 114 -17.83 0.73 -0.29
CA LEU A 114 -17.51 -0.69 -0.18
C LEU A 114 -17.14 -1.11 1.24
N GLY A 115 -16.55 -0.19 1.99
CA GLY A 115 -16.04 -0.43 3.34
C GLY A 115 -17.09 -0.24 4.43
N ILE A 116 -16.73 -0.65 5.63
CA ILE A 116 -17.55 -0.49 6.83
C ILE A 116 -17.06 0.72 7.61
N THR A 117 -17.99 1.61 7.98
CA THR A 117 -17.71 2.70 8.91
C THR A 117 -17.44 2.15 10.30
N ARG A 118 -16.42 2.66 10.97
CA ARG A 118 -16.04 2.32 12.33
C ARG A 118 -16.29 3.51 13.28
N ASN A 119 -16.22 3.25 14.57
CA ASN A 119 -16.37 4.28 15.59
C ASN A 119 -15.38 5.45 15.35
N GLY A 120 -15.83 6.67 15.57
CA GLY A 120 -15.03 7.88 15.36
C GLY A 120 -14.93 8.35 13.91
N GLY A 121 -15.80 7.86 13.02
CA GLY A 121 -15.82 8.28 11.61
C GLY A 121 -14.74 7.64 10.74
N TYR A 122 -14.04 6.62 11.23
CA TYR A 122 -13.06 5.89 10.44
C TYR A 122 -13.73 4.96 9.42
N PHE A 123 -13.11 4.83 8.25
CA PHE A 123 -13.50 3.91 7.19
C PHE A 123 -12.44 2.80 7.00
N GLU A 124 -12.91 1.64 6.55
CA GLU A 124 -12.02 0.51 6.24
C GLU A 124 -11.46 0.62 4.83
N TYR A 125 -10.15 0.86 4.73
CA TYR A 125 -9.37 0.83 3.48
C TYR A 125 -8.64 -0.51 3.33
N LYS A 126 -9.34 -1.61 3.61
CA LYS A 126 -8.75 -2.96 3.46
C LYS A 126 -8.41 -3.25 2.00
N PRO A 127 -7.35 -4.06 1.72
CA PRO A 127 -6.97 -4.43 0.36
C PRO A 127 -8.15 -4.92 -0.49
N MET A 128 -9.04 -5.74 0.09
CA MET A 128 -10.23 -6.27 -0.59
C MET A 128 -11.22 -5.22 -1.08
N PHE A 129 -11.16 -3.99 -0.56
CA PHE A 129 -11.98 -2.86 -1.04
C PHE A 129 -11.18 -2.02 -2.03
N VAL A 130 -9.91 -1.73 -1.71
CA VAL A 130 -9.01 -0.93 -2.55
C VAL A 130 -8.81 -1.59 -3.92
N GLU A 131 -8.65 -2.91 -3.99
CA GLU A 131 -8.47 -3.65 -5.24
C GLU A 131 -9.67 -3.60 -6.19
N LYS A 132 -10.85 -3.18 -5.70
CA LYS A 132 -12.06 -3.01 -6.53
C LYS A 132 -12.11 -1.68 -7.25
N MET A 133 -11.24 -0.72 -6.90
CA MET A 133 -11.19 0.56 -7.59
C MET A 133 -10.81 0.34 -9.05
N PRO A 134 -11.68 0.71 -10.01
CA PRO A 134 -11.37 0.60 -11.42
C PRO A 134 -10.37 1.68 -11.83
N ILE A 135 -9.13 1.29 -12.13
CA ILE A 135 -8.07 2.21 -12.55
C ILE A 135 -8.00 2.23 -14.08
N PRO A 136 -8.22 3.38 -14.75
CA PRO A 136 -8.05 3.50 -16.20
C PRO A 136 -6.61 3.24 -16.60
N VAL A 137 -6.43 2.47 -17.67
CA VAL A 137 -5.12 2.30 -18.29
C VAL A 137 -4.97 3.38 -19.35
N ILE A 138 -3.98 4.24 -19.19
CA ILE A 138 -3.67 5.34 -20.12
C ILE A 138 -2.25 5.19 -20.65
N GLU A 139 -1.93 5.92 -21.69
CA GLU A 139 -0.57 5.99 -22.21
C GLU A 139 0.35 6.71 -21.22
N LYS A 140 1.63 6.32 -21.17
CA LYS A 140 2.61 6.87 -20.22
C LYS A 140 2.75 8.39 -20.27
N ASP A 141 2.61 8.96 -21.44
CA ASP A 141 2.68 10.42 -21.61
C ASP A 141 1.50 11.13 -20.92
N ASN A 142 0.35 10.48 -20.88
CA ASN A 142 -0.84 10.97 -20.19
C ASN A 142 -0.77 10.78 -18.66
N GLU A 143 0.13 9.93 -18.14
CA GLU A 143 0.40 9.83 -16.71
C GLU A 143 1.21 11.04 -16.18
N LYS A 144 1.95 11.73 -17.05
CA LYS A 144 2.88 12.78 -16.65
C LYS A 144 2.26 13.89 -15.78
N PRO A 145 1.10 14.46 -16.11
CA PRO A 145 0.48 15.50 -15.24
C PRO A 145 0.22 15.02 -13.82
N PHE A 146 -0.19 13.76 -13.65
CA PHE A 146 -0.40 13.16 -12.33
C PHE A 146 0.92 12.99 -11.58
N ASN A 147 1.94 12.48 -12.26
CA ASN A 147 3.26 12.24 -11.69
C ASN A 147 3.90 13.55 -11.20
N ASP A 148 3.83 14.62 -12.03
CA ASP A 148 4.36 15.94 -11.70
C ASP A 148 3.67 16.53 -10.45
N LEU A 149 2.34 16.40 -10.34
CA LEU A 149 1.59 16.87 -9.18
C LEU A 149 1.92 16.09 -7.90
N VAL A 150 2.09 14.77 -8.00
CA VAL A 150 2.52 13.95 -6.85
C VAL A 150 3.92 14.37 -6.39
N ASP A 151 4.84 14.64 -7.32
CA ASP A 151 6.17 15.13 -6.98
C ASP A 151 6.15 16.50 -6.28
N LEU A 152 5.24 17.38 -6.67
CA LEU A 152 5.02 18.66 -6.01
C LEU A 152 4.45 18.47 -4.60
N ILE A 153 3.45 17.60 -4.43
CA ILE A 153 2.88 17.27 -3.11
C ILE A 153 3.95 16.71 -2.17
N MET A 154 4.83 15.83 -2.66
CA MET A 154 5.88 15.24 -1.84
C MET A 154 6.93 16.25 -1.37
N LYS A 155 7.09 17.38 -2.08
CA LYS A 155 8.07 18.42 -1.77
C LYS A 155 7.47 19.66 -1.07
N SER A 156 6.16 19.81 -1.09
CA SER A 156 5.45 21.00 -0.61
C SER A 156 4.94 20.82 0.82
N ASN A 157 4.94 21.92 1.57
CA ASN A 157 4.26 22.02 2.86
C ASN A 157 2.76 22.40 2.71
N SER A 158 2.35 22.95 1.56
CA SER A 158 0.96 23.26 1.22
C SER A 158 0.55 22.37 0.06
N LYS A 159 -0.41 21.49 0.29
CA LYS A 159 -0.77 20.40 -0.63
C LYS A 159 -2.12 20.63 -1.30
N GLU A 160 -2.97 21.47 -0.72
CA GLU A 160 -4.38 21.62 -1.04
C GLU A 160 -4.60 22.00 -2.51
N GLU A 161 -3.76 22.91 -3.05
CA GLU A 161 -3.86 23.31 -4.47
C GLU A 161 -3.56 22.15 -5.42
N TYR A 162 -2.53 21.36 -5.10
CA TYR A 162 -2.13 20.23 -5.94
C TYR A 162 -3.12 19.06 -5.84
N GLU A 163 -3.67 18.81 -4.65
CA GLU A 163 -4.74 17.84 -4.44
C GLU A 163 -6.00 18.20 -5.22
N ARG A 164 -6.37 19.49 -5.24
CA ARG A 164 -7.47 19.98 -6.07
C ARG A 164 -7.22 19.73 -7.55
N LYS A 165 -6.03 20.03 -8.06
CA LYS A 165 -5.65 19.77 -9.47
C LYS A 165 -5.69 18.28 -9.79
N ILE A 166 -5.25 17.40 -8.87
CA ILE A 166 -5.38 15.94 -9.04
C ILE A 166 -6.86 15.55 -9.16
N ASN A 167 -7.73 16.07 -8.29
CA ASN A 167 -9.16 15.78 -8.37
C ASN A 167 -9.75 16.19 -9.72
N GLU A 168 -9.42 17.38 -10.23
CA GLU A 168 -9.87 17.86 -11.54
C GLU A 168 -9.43 16.93 -12.69
N LEU A 169 -8.16 16.47 -12.67
CA LEU A 169 -7.64 15.51 -13.64
C LEU A 169 -8.36 14.15 -13.52
N VAL A 170 -8.59 13.66 -12.31
CA VAL A 170 -9.30 12.40 -12.07
C VAL A 170 -10.75 12.50 -12.55
N TYR A 171 -11.45 13.59 -12.25
CA TYR A 171 -12.83 13.77 -12.70
C TYR A 171 -12.93 13.77 -14.24
N SER A 172 -12.00 14.45 -14.91
CA SER A 172 -11.89 14.43 -16.37
C SER A 172 -11.58 13.03 -16.90
N LEU A 173 -10.67 12.31 -16.26
CA LEU A 173 -10.25 10.96 -16.65
C LEU A 173 -11.42 9.96 -16.61
N TYR A 174 -12.30 10.10 -15.62
CA TYR A 174 -13.50 9.25 -15.48
C TYR A 174 -14.73 9.80 -16.18
N ASN A 175 -14.60 10.92 -16.90
CA ASN A 175 -15.70 11.62 -17.61
C ASN A 175 -16.90 11.91 -16.72
N LEU A 176 -16.64 12.38 -15.50
CA LEU A 176 -17.71 12.71 -14.54
C LEU A 176 -18.42 13.99 -14.95
N SER A 177 -19.74 13.96 -14.86
CA SER A 177 -20.59 15.16 -15.03
C SER A 177 -20.46 16.11 -13.83
N THR A 178 -20.82 17.37 -14.01
CA THR A 178 -20.84 18.38 -12.94
C THR A 178 -21.71 17.95 -11.74
N GLN A 179 -22.80 17.24 -11.99
CA GLN A 179 -23.70 16.76 -10.94
C GLN A 179 -23.04 15.64 -10.11
N GLU A 180 -22.33 14.70 -10.76
CA GLU A 180 -21.59 13.63 -10.08
C GLU A 180 -20.43 14.20 -9.25
N ILE A 181 -19.69 15.15 -9.82
CA ILE A 181 -18.63 15.87 -9.10
C ILE A 181 -19.18 16.53 -7.83
N TYR A 182 -20.27 17.30 -7.98
CA TYR A 182 -20.91 17.95 -6.84
C TYR A 182 -21.35 16.96 -5.76
N TYR A 183 -21.92 15.83 -6.17
CA TYR A 183 -22.32 14.77 -5.24
C TYR A 183 -21.13 14.18 -4.47
N ILE A 184 -20.03 13.85 -5.17
CA ILE A 184 -18.80 13.34 -4.56
C ILE A 184 -18.23 14.37 -3.59
N GLU A 185 -18.05 15.63 -4.04
CA GLU A 185 -17.47 16.72 -3.24
C GLU A 185 -18.27 17.03 -1.96
N SER A 186 -19.59 16.80 -1.98
CA SER A 186 -20.47 17.01 -0.81
C SER A 186 -20.48 15.82 0.16
N THR A 187 -19.94 14.68 -0.24
CA THR A 187 -20.00 13.43 0.54
C THR A 187 -18.68 13.12 1.28
N VAL A 188 -17.54 13.61 0.77
CA VAL A 188 -16.19 13.31 1.28
C VAL A 188 -15.39 14.52 1.70
#